data_6d0f09b33c2ad62963ce6fc7e35034f8
#
_entry.id   6d0f09b33c2ad62963ce6fc7e35034f8
#
_cell.length_a   1.000
_cell.length_b   1.000
_cell.length_c   1.000
_cell.angle_alpha   90.00
_cell.angle_beta   90.00
_cell.angle_gamma   90.00
#
_symmetry.space_group_name_H-M   'P 1'
#
loop_
_entity.id
_entity.type
_entity.pdbx_description
1 polymer ?
#
loop_
_entity_poly.entity_id
_entity_poly.type
_entity_poly.pdbx_seq_one_letter_code
_entity_poly.pdbx_strand_id
1 'polypeptide(L)'
;AVCLMVDSNLQRESILPSERAFAYKMKLEAMKRQAGRPSKENSCQVGTHLRSDQVLGEQVGESARTVQRYIRLTYLIPELLEKVDNKEIAFNPAVEISYLTEDEQRDFLEALDYSQAAPSLSQAQEIKRLSQKKAQGPGDGDDDDDPSGGCSLDAMCDIMERPKKSENSQVSISTDKLQKYFPKSYTPKQI
;
A
#
# COMPACT_ATOMS: atom_id res chain seq x y z
N ALA A 1 -12.04 -15.46 23.11
CA ALA A 1 -13.21 -14.58 22.90
C ALA A 1 -12.96 -13.58 21.76
N VAL A 2 -11.86 -12.80 21.78
CA VAL A 2 -11.56 -11.75 20.77
C VAL A 2 -11.48 -12.32 19.34
N CYS A 3 -10.81 -13.45 19.12
CA CYS A 3 -10.67 -14.04 17.79
C CYS A 3 -12.03 -14.43 17.19
N LEU A 4 -12.94 -15.01 17.97
CA LEU A 4 -14.29 -15.38 17.49
C LEU A 4 -15.14 -14.17 17.11
N MET A 5 -15.05 -13.07 17.86
CA MET A 5 -15.73 -11.81 17.52
C MET A 5 -15.23 -11.23 16.20
N VAL A 6 -13.91 -11.24 16.00
CA VAL A 6 -13.29 -10.75 14.77
C VAL A 6 -13.66 -11.62 13.57
N ASP A 7 -13.66 -12.95 13.75
CA ASP A 7 -14.06 -13.90 12.68
C ASP A 7 -15.51 -13.71 12.26
N SER A 8 -16.43 -13.49 13.21
CA SER A 8 -17.83 -13.19 12.89
C SER A 8 -18.01 -11.89 12.12
N ASN A 9 -17.20 -10.86 12.40
CA ASN A 9 -17.23 -9.60 11.66
C ASN A 9 -16.64 -9.74 10.26
N LEU A 10 -15.57 -10.53 10.09
CA LEU A 10 -14.93 -10.77 8.80
C LEU A 10 -15.78 -11.56 7.80
N GLN A 11 -16.84 -12.25 8.28
CA GLN A 11 -17.75 -13.01 7.43
C GLN A 11 -18.90 -12.17 6.84
N ARG A 12 -18.98 -10.87 7.14
CA ARG A 12 -19.98 -9.98 6.53
C ARG A 12 -19.66 -9.76 5.06
N GLU A 13 -20.68 -9.73 4.20
CA GLU A 13 -20.54 -9.53 2.75
C GLU A 13 -19.98 -8.15 2.36
N SER A 14 -20.14 -7.14 3.23
CA SER A 14 -19.64 -5.78 2.98
C SER A 14 -18.90 -5.23 4.20
N ILE A 15 -17.60 -5.46 4.26
CA ILE A 15 -16.73 -4.91 5.30
C ILE A 15 -15.95 -3.74 4.70
N LEU A 16 -15.92 -2.61 5.42
CA LEU A 16 -15.13 -1.46 5.04
C LEU A 16 -13.62 -1.79 5.11
N PRO A 17 -12.78 -1.17 4.26
CA PRO A 17 -11.33 -1.33 4.30
C PRO A 17 -10.74 -1.05 5.68
N SER A 18 -11.22 0.00 6.39
CA SER A 18 -10.82 0.34 7.75
C SER A 18 -11.18 -0.75 8.75
N GLU A 19 -12.40 -1.25 8.73
CA GLU A 19 -12.86 -2.32 9.64
C GLU A 19 -12.01 -3.58 9.46
N ARG A 20 -11.73 -3.96 8.20
CA ARG A 20 -10.88 -5.11 7.88
C ARG A 20 -9.45 -4.90 8.38
N ALA A 21 -8.90 -3.68 8.24
CA ALA A 21 -7.58 -3.34 8.72
C ALA A 21 -7.45 -3.49 10.25
N PHE A 22 -8.39 -2.96 11.01
CA PHE A 22 -8.41 -3.09 12.46
C PHE A 22 -8.67 -4.53 12.91
N ALA A 23 -9.56 -5.26 12.24
CA ALA A 23 -9.83 -6.66 12.52
C ALA A 23 -8.56 -7.53 12.37
N TYR A 24 -7.80 -7.36 11.28
CA TYR A 24 -6.54 -8.06 11.06
C TYR A 24 -5.49 -7.69 12.09
N LYS A 25 -5.37 -6.40 12.43
CA LYS A 25 -4.44 -5.94 13.48
C LYS A 25 -4.76 -6.59 14.82
N MET A 26 -6.01 -6.53 15.27
CA MET A 26 -6.45 -7.13 16.53
C MET A 26 -6.21 -8.65 16.56
N LYS A 27 -6.53 -9.36 15.48
CA LYS A 27 -6.34 -10.81 15.39
C LYS A 27 -4.86 -11.18 15.42
N LEU A 28 -4.01 -10.45 14.68
CA LEU A 28 -2.56 -10.65 14.68
C LEU A 28 -1.95 -10.42 16.06
N GLU A 29 -2.37 -9.37 16.78
CA GLU A 29 -1.93 -9.08 18.13
C GLU A 29 -2.37 -10.15 19.13
N ALA A 30 -3.61 -10.65 19.01
CA ALA A 30 -4.10 -11.73 19.84
C ALA A 30 -3.31 -13.02 19.63
N MET A 31 -2.96 -13.34 18.37
CA MET A 31 -2.13 -14.50 18.04
C MET A 31 -0.70 -14.36 18.60
N LYS A 32 -0.10 -13.18 18.52
CA LYS A 32 1.24 -12.92 19.09
C LYS A 32 1.26 -13.06 20.62
N ARG A 33 0.22 -12.64 21.32
CA ARG A 33 0.10 -12.79 22.78
C ARG A 33 -0.04 -14.26 23.20
N GLN A 34 -0.69 -15.11 22.40
CA GLN A 34 -0.82 -16.54 22.67
C GLN A 34 0.49 -17.31 22.45
N ALA A 35 1.35 -16.83 21.54
CA ALA A 35 2.58 -17.53 21.18
C ALA A 35 3.64 -17.55 22.30
N GLY A 36 3.55 -16.68 23.30
CA GLY A 36 4.49 -16.63 24.44
C GLY A 36 5.96 -16.57 24.02
N ARG A 37 6.88 -16.46 25.00
CA ARG A 37 8.31 -16.62 24.75
C ARG A 37 8.61 -18.11 24.55
N PRO A 38 9.24 -18.55 23.43
CA PRO A 38 9.60 -19.96 23.25
C PRO A 38 10.44 -20.44 24.44
N SER A 39 9.98 -21.48 25.11
CA SER A 39 10.77 -22.15 26.14
C SER A 39 11.99 -22.79 25.47
N LYS A 40 13.16 -22.75 26.16
CA LYS A 40 14.41 -23.35 25.66
C LYS A 40 14.27 -24.84 25.34
N GLU A 41 13.28 -25.52 25.92
CA GLU A 41 13.04 -26.94 25.75
C GLU A 41 12.33 -27.31 24.43
N ASN A 42 11.71 -26.35 23.74
CA ASN A 42 11.02 -26.57 22.45
C ASN A 42 11.87 -26.21 21.21
N SER A 43 13.19 -26.04 21.36
CA SER A 43 14.06 -25.67 20.24
C SER A 43 14.39 -26.81 19.27
N CYS A 44 13.83 -28.02 19.46
CA CYS A 44 14.15 -29.22 18.66
C CYS A 44 13.10 -29.60 17.60
N GLN A 45 12.05 -28.81 17.39
CA GLN A 45 11.17 -29.04 16.24
C GLN A 45 11.57 -28.07 15.12
N VAL A 46 12.33 -28.59 14.16
CA VAL A 46 12.46 -28.01 12.81
C VAL A 46 11.13 -28.15 12.09
N GLY A 47 10.12 -27.44 12.61
CA GLY A 47 8.84 -27.22 11.96
C GLY A 47 8.87 -25.79 11.43
N THR A 48 8.54 -25.61 10.17
CA THR A 48 8.33 -24.31 9.54
C THR A 48 7.42 -23.48 10.45
N HIS A 49 8.03 -22.61 11.28
CA HIS A 49 7.32 -21.60 12.04
C HIS A 49 6.71 -20.61 11.02
N LEU A 50 5.50 -20.95 10.56
CA LEU A 50 4.71 -20.00 9.77
C LEU A 50 4.58 -18.72 10.59
N ARG A 51 4.90 -17.61 9.98
CA ARG A 51 4.75 -16.30 10.61
C ARG A 51 3.26 -16.09 10.92
N SER A 52 2.94 -15.40 12.01
CA SER A 52 1.54 -15.17 12.41
C SER A 52 0.70 -14.50 11.32
N ASP A 53 1.31 -13.70 10.44
CA ASP A 53 0.65 -13.09 9.29
C ASP A 53 0.34 -14.10 8.18
N GLN A 54 1.17 -15.14 8.00
CA GLN A 54 0.90 -16.25 7.09
C GLN A 54 -0.26 -17.09 7.57
N VAL A 55 -0.24 -17.47 8.85
CA VAL A 55 -1.33 -18.23 9.47
C VAL A 55 -2.65 -17.45 9.38
N LEU A 56 -2.61 -16.15 9.66
CA LEU A 56 -3.78 -15.30 9.51
C LEU A 56 -4.26 -15.26 8.06
N GLY A 57 -3.35 -15.09 7.10
CA GLY A 57 -3.68 -15.08 5.68
C GLY A 57 -4.38 -16.38 5.23
N GLU A 58 -3.85 -17.53 5.62
CA GLU A 58 -4.46 -18.82 5.34
C GLU A 58 -5.89 -18.94 5.92
N GLN A 59 -6.10 -18.45 7.15
CA GLN A 59 -7.41 -18.49 7.79
C GLN A 59 -8.47 -17.61 7.10
N VAL A 60 -8.06 -16.48 6.51
CA VAL A 60 -8.96 -15.53 5.83
C VAL A 60 -8.98 -15.71 4.31
N GLY A 61 -8.19 -16.63 3.77
CA GLY A 61 -8.11 -16.89 2.34
C GLY A 61 -7.34 -15.78 1.56
N GLU A 62 -6.47 -15.03 2.24
CA GLU A 62 -5.68 -13.96 1.64
C GLU A 62 -4.17 -14.20 1.79
N SER A 63 -3.36 -13.52 0.99
CA SER A 63 -1.91 -13.58 1.16
C SER A 63 -1.46 -12.83 2.42
N ALA A 64 -0.38 -13.29 3.05
CA ALA A 64 0.24 -12.57 4.17
C ALA A 64 0.57 -11.12 3.80
N ARG A 65 0.99 -10.88 2.56
CA ARG A 65 1.26 -9.52 2.03
C ARG A 65 0.00 -8.65 2.02
N THR A 66 -1.14 -9.21 1.61
CA THR A 66 -2.43 -8.50 1.62
C THR A 66 -2.83 -8.14 3.04
N VAL A 67 -2.72 -9.10 3.97
CA VAL A 67 -2.97 -8.86 5.40
C VAL A 67 -2.12 -7.70 5.94
N GLN A 68 -0.81 -7.70 5.66
CA GLN A 68 0.09 -6.63 6.07
C GLN A 68 -0.29 -5.27 5.47
N ARG A 69 -0.74 -5.23 4.22
CA ARG A 69 -1.19 -4.00 3.56
C ARG A 69 -2.46 -3.44 4.19
N TYR A 70 -3.43 -4.30 4.55
CA TYR A 70 -4.60 -3.87 5.31
C TYR A 70 -4.19 -3.30 6.68
N ILE A 71 -3.35 -4.03 7.43
CA ILE A 71 -2.87 -3.55 8.74
C ILE A 71 -2.17 -2.19 8.58
N ARG A 72 -1.47 -1.96 7.47
CA ARG A 72 -0.81 -0.68 7.21
C ARG A 72 -1.78 0.50 7.15
N LEU A 73 -3.03 0.31 6.70
CA LEU A 73 -4.04 1.37 6.70
C LEU A 73 -4.36 1.91 8.11
N THR A 74 -4.13 1.13 9.17
CA THR A 74 -4.36 1.59 10.55
C THR A 74 -3.39 2.69 11.00
N TYR A 75 -2.40 3.06 10.18
CA TYR A 75 -1.47 4.17 10.42
C TYR A 75 -1.88 5.46 9.69
N LEU A 76 -2.99 5.44 8.96
CA LEU A 76 -3.57 6.65 8.40
C LEU A 76 -4.29 7.45 9.48
N ILE A 77 -4.28 8.78 9.33
CA ILE A 77 -5.14 9.65 10.13
C ILE A 77 -6.62 9.34 9.83
N PRO A 78 -7.53 9.54 10.79
CA PRO A 78 -8.94 9.17 10.64
C PRO A 78 -9.61 9.73 9.38
N GLU A 79 -9.30 10.97 9.03
CA GLU A 79 -9.88 11.68 7.88
C GLU A 79 -9.49 11.01 6.55
N LEU A 80 -8.22 10.60 6.40
CA LEU A 80 -7.78 9.87 5.22
C LEU A 80 -8.35 8.45 5.17
N LEU A 81 -8.51 7.81 6.32
CA LEU A 81 -9.09 6.49 6.40
C LEU A 81 -10.58 6.51 5.99
N GLU A 82 -11.32 7.54 6.39
CA GLU A 82 -12.70 7.78 5.95
C GLU A 82 -12.79 7.96 4.43
N LYS A 83 -11.87 8.74 3.84
CA LYS A 83 -11.79 8.88 2.37
C LYS A 83 -11.50 7.56 1.65
N VAL A 84 -10.78 6.63 2.28
CA VAL A 84 -10.56 5.27 1.74
C VAL A 84 -11.85 4.45 1.80
N ASP A 85 -12.60 4.54 2.89
CA ASP A 85 -13.88 3.84 3.07
C ASP A 85 -14.94 4.36 2.10
N ASN A 86 -14.94 5.66 1.83
CA ASN A 86 -15.80 6.31 0.85
C ASN A 86 -15.37 6.07 -0.61
N LYS A 87 -14.24 5.35 -0.84
CA LYS A 87 -13.66 5.07 -2.16
C LYS A 87 -13.16 6.31 -2.91
N GLU A 88 -12.96 7.43 -2.21
CA GLU A 88 -12.32 8.63 -2.76
C GLU A 88 -10.82 8.39 -3.01
N ILE A 89 -10.18 7.61 -2.13
CA ILE A 89 -8.80 7.16 -2.29
C ILE A 89 -8.80 5.65 -2.51
N ALA A 90 -8.14 5.17 -3.57
CA ALA A 90 -8.01 3.75 -3.82
C ALA A 90 -7.08 3.08 -2.79
N PHE A 91 -7.28 1.78 -2.53
CA PHE A 91 -6.54 1.00 -1.55
C PHE A 91 -5.01 1.07 -1.74
N ASN A 92 -4.52 0.95 -2.98
CA ASN A 92 -3.09 0.93 -3.25
C ASN A 92 -2.39 2.26 -2.95
N PRO A 93 -2.86 3.43 -3.43
CA PRO A 93 -2.35 4.74 -3.01
C PRO A 93 -2.41 4.94 -1.50
N ALA A 94 -3.53 4.57 -0.84
CA ALA A 94 -3.69 4.71 0.61
C ALA A 94 -2.61 3.97 1.40
N VAL A 95 -2.24 2.76 0.98
CA VAL A 95 -1.14 2.00 1.59
C VAL A 95 0.19 2.74 1.46
N GLU A 96 0.47 3.40 0.33
CA GLU A 96 1.69 4.19 0.15
C GLU A 96 1.68 5.46 1.01
N ILE A 97 0.55 6.15 1.11
CA ILE A 97 0.36 7.34 1.96
C ILE A 97 0.53 7.00 3.45
N SER A 98 0.15 5.81 3.89
CA SER A 98 0.31 5.38 5.28
C SER A 98 1.77 5.30 5.78
N TYR A 99 2.75 5.48 4.90
CA TYR A 99 4.17 5.57 5.27
C TYR A 99 4.63 6.99 5.61
N LEU A 100 3.80 8.00 5.34
CA LEU A 100 4.06 9.39 5.72
C LEU A 100 3.89 9.59 7.23
N THR A 101 4.54 10.62 7.77
CA THR A 101 4.29 11.08 9.14
C THR A 101 2.88 11.68 9.26
N GLU A 102 2.37 11.83 10.49
CA GLU A 102 1.04 12.40 10.69
C GLU A 102 0.91 13.83 10.15
N ASP A 103 1.96 14.64 10.28
CA ASP A 103 1.99 16.01 9.75
C ASP A 103 1.95 16.01 8.22
N GLU A 104 2.77 15.18 7.57
CA GLU A 104 2.76 15.01 6.12
C GLU A 104 1.42 14.43 5.60
N GLN A 105 0.74 13.61 6.40
CA GLN A 105 -0.60 13.12 6.05
C GLN A 105 -1.65 14.24 6.11
N ARG A 106 -1.51 15.20 7.02
CA ARG A 106 -2.37 16.40 7.07
C ARG A 106 -2.12 17.30 5.87
N ASP A 107 -0.84 17.55 5.54
CA ASP A 107 -0.46 18.31 4.34
C ASP A 107 -1.00 17.62 3.07
N PHE A 108 -0.92 16.30 3.02
CA PHE A 108 -1.48 15.52 1.91
C PHE A 108 -3.01 15.63 1.82
N LEU A 109 -3.70 15.65 2.96
CA LEU A 109 -5.16 15.84 3.00
C LEU A 109 -5.54 17.21 2.42
N GLU A 110 -4.79 18.26 2.78
CA GLU A 110 -4.98 19.61 2.24
C GLU A 110 -4.71 19.67 0.73
N ALA A 111 -3.62 19.05 0.26
CA ALA A 111 -3.31 18.94 -1.17
C ALA A 111 -4.38 18.17 -1.95
N LEU A 112 -4.98 17.13 -1.33
CA LEU A 112 -6.07 16.37 -1.92
C LEU A 112 -7.33 17.21 -2.08
N ASP A 113 -7.69 17.97 -1.04
CA ASP A 113 -8.85 18.84 -1.07
C ASP A 113 -8.68 20.01 -2.06
N TYR A 114 -7.44 20.50 -2.23
CA TYR A 114 -7.12 21.51 -3.23
C TYR A 114 -7.23 20.98 -4.66
N SER A 115 -6.65 19.81 -4.94
CA SER A 115 -6.64 19.21 -6.27
C SER A 115 -7.97 18.60 -6.70
N GLN A 116 -8.86 18.29 -5.75
CA GLN A 116 -10.15 17.60 -5.96
C GLN A 116 -10.04 16.31 -6.81
N ALA A 117 -8.86 15.72 -6.85
CA ALA A 117 -8.56 14.57 -7.69
C ALA A 117 -8.01 13.41 -6.88
N ALA A 118 -8.58 12.21 -7.05
CA ALA A 118 -8.06 11.01 -6.41
C ALA A 118 -6.58 10.77 -6.79
N PRO A 119 -5.69 10.46 -5.85
CA PRO A 119 -4.27 10.23 -6.13
C PRO A 119 -4.09 8.95 -6.94
N SER A 120 -3.22 8.98 -7.94
CA SER A 120 -2.75 7.78 -8.62
C SER A 120 -1.70 7.06 -7.77
N LEU A 121 -1.48 5.77 -8.04
CA LEU A 121 -0.45 5.00 -7.35
C LEU A 121 0.95 5.61 -7.55
N SER A 122 1.26 6.09 -8.77
CA SER A 122 2.55 6.71 -9.08
C SER A 122 2.77 8.01 -8.30
N GLN A 123 1.74 8.86 -8.16
CA GLN A 123 1.80 10.08 -7.36
C GLN A 123 2.02 9.76 -5.88
N ALA A 124 1.27 8.80 -5.32
CA ALA A 124 1.44 8.37 -3.93
C ALA A 124 2.85 7.80 -3.66
N GLN A 125 3.42 7.05 -4.60
CA GLN A 125 4.79 6.53 -4.49
C GLN A 125 5.84 7.64 -4.58
N GLU A 126 5.64 8.65 -5.41
CA GLU A 126 6.53 9.79 -5.53
C GLU A 126 6.54 10.61 -4.23
N ILE A 127 5.37 10.92 -3.67
CA ILE A 127 5.23 11.61 -2.38
C ILE A 127 5.94 10.82 -1.26
N LYS A 128 5.72 9.51 -1.17
CA LYS A 128 6.41 8.64 -0.22
C LYS A 128 7.93 8.70 -0.37
N ARG A 129 8.45 8.70 -1.61
CA ARG A 129 9.90 8.81 -1.86
C ARG A 129 10.48 10.13 -1.36
N LEU A 130 9.75 11.23 -1.53
CA LEU A 130 10.17 12.54 -1.02
C LEU A 130 10.22 12.54 0.52
N SER A 131 9.20 12.01 1.18
CA SER A 131 9.17 11.84 2.63
C SER A 131 10.36 11.00 3.13
N GLN A 132 10.64 9.88 2.48
CA GLN A 132 11.74 9.00 2.87
C GLN A 132 13.13 9.62 2.65
N LYS A 133 13.32 10.41 1.59
CA LYS A 133 14.58 11.16 1.38
C LYS A 133 14.83 12.17 2.51
N LYS A 134 13.80 12.86 2.96
CA LYS A 134 13.88 13.77 4.11
C LYS A 134 14.31 13.02 5.40
N ALA A 135 13.78 11.84 5.63
CA ALA A 135 14.08 11.05 6.83
C ALA A 135 15.53 10.51 6.85
N GLN A 136 16.17 10.33 5.70
CA GLN A 136 17.54 9.79 5.60
C GLN A 136 18.64 10.87 5.73
N GLY A 137 18.27 12.16 5.80
CA GLY A 137 19.25 13.28 5.84
C GLY A 137 19.95 13.52 4.50
N PRO A 138 20.73 14.61 4.35
CA PRO A 138 21.52 14.85 3.17
C PRO A 138 22.63 13.79 3.09
N GLY A 139 22.48 12.81 2.18
CA GLY A 139 23.58 11.98 1.76
C GLY A 139 24.64 12.85 1.08
N ASP A 140 25.94 12.51 1.29
CA ASP A 140 27.08 13.14 0.61
C ASP A 140 26.95 13.07 -0.92
N GLY A 141 26.20 13.97 -1.49
CA GLY A 141 26.02 14.15 -2.93
C GLY A 141 25.80 15.62 -3.18
N ASP A 142 26.85 16.27 -3.77
CA ASP A 142 26.84 17.64 -4.26
C ASP A 142 25.77 17.86 -5.34
N ASP A 143 24.51 18.02 -4.94
CA ASP A 143 23.47 18.63 -5.75
C ASP A 143 22.82 19.75 -4.91
N ASP A 144 23.61 20.85 -4.79
CA ASP A 144 23.14 22.18 -4.41
C ASP A 144 22.14 22.65 -5.46
N ASP A 145 20.84 22.62 -5.16
CA ASP A 145 19.89 23.67 -5.57
C ASP A 145 18.42 23.33 -5.28
N ASP A 146 18.09 22.81 -4.06
CA ASP A 146 16.71 22.94 -3.60
C ASP A 146 16.64 23.14 -2.07
N PRO A 147 16.48 24.39 -1.60
CA PRO A 147 16.31 24.69 -0.17
C PRO A 147 14.96 24.22 0.39
N SER A 148 14.06 23.67 -0.42
CA SER A 148 12.75 23.13 -0.01
C SER A 148 12.70 21.61 0.01
N GLY A 149 13.83 20.91 0.03
CA GLY A 149 14.00 19.46 -0.08
C GLY A 149 13.29 18.60 0.98
N GLY A 150 12.01 18.80 1.17
CA GLY A 150 11.12 18.04 2.03
C GLY A 150 9.79 17.78 1.35
N CYS A 151 9.05 16.78 1.84
CA CYS A 151 7.67 16.56 1.45
C CYS A 151 6.83 17.70 2.03
N SER A 152 6.82 18.86 1.36
CA SER A 152 6.05 20.05 1.70
C SER A 152 4.69 20.00 0.99
N LEU A 153 3.72 20.77 1.51
CA LEU A 153 2.39 20.91 0.89
C LEU A 153 2.50 21.30 -0.59
N ASP A 154 3.36 22.28 -0.92
CA ASP A 154 3.55 22.76 -2.30
C ASP A 154 4.06 21.63 -3.22
N ALA A 155 5.04 20.85 -2.77
CA ALA A 155 5.53 19.70 -3.53
C ALA A 155 4.47 18.62 -3.74
N MET A 156 3.60 18.41 -2.76
CA MET A 156 2.46 17.49 -2.89
C MET A 156 1.42 18.00 -3.89
N CYS A 157 1.10 19.29 -3.84
CA CYS A 157 0.19 19.93 -4.81
C CYS A 157 0.75 19.80 -6.23
N ASP A 158 2.03 20.12 -6.45
CA ASP A 158 2.69 19.98 -7.76
C ASP A 158 2.61 18.55 -8.31
N ILE A 159 2.80 17.54 -7.45
CA ILE A 159 2.70 16.14 -7.84
C ILE A 159 1.25 15.77 -8.18
N MET A 160 0.29 16.25 -7.40
CA MET A 160 -1.13 15.96 -7.59
C MET A 160 -1.69 16.62 -8.86
N GLU A 161 -1.20 17.80 -9.24
CA GLU A 161 -1.61 18.52 -10.45
C GLU A 161 -1.03 17.93 -11.74
N ARG A 162 0.07 17.18 -11.63
CA ARG A 162 0.67 16.55 -12.82
C ARG A 162 -0.34 15.62 -13.49
N PRO A 163 -0.45 15.68 -14.85
CA PRO A 163 -1.35 14.79 -15.57
C PRO A 163 -0.98 13.35 -15.24
N LYS A 164 -1.98 12.59 -14.81
CA LYS A 164 -1.82 11.16 -14.53
C LYS A 164 -1.19 10.54 -15.78
N LYS A 165 0.01 9.96 -15.65
CA LYS A 165 0.55 9.13 -16.72
C LYS A 165 -0.51 8.11 -17.02
N SER A 166 -1.14 8.24 -18.20
CA SER A 166 -2.00 7.19 -18.71
C SER A 166 -1.14 5.93 -18.60
N GLU A 167 -1.60 4.93 -17.88
CA GLU A 167 -1.07 3.59 -17.99
C GLU A 167 -1.38 3.13 -19.41
N ASN A 168 -0.63 3.66 -20.39
CA ASN A 168 -0.46 3.00 -21.66
C ASN A 168 0.21 1.68 -21.28
N SER A 169 -0.61 0.71 -20.97
CA SER A 169 -0.21 -0.67 -20.95
C SER A 169 0.29 -0.99 -22.37
N GLN A 170 1.57 -0.72 -22.60
CA GLN A 170 2.25 -1.30 -23.76
C GLN A 170 2.21 -2.80 -23.52
N VAL A 171 1.19 -3.42 -24.08
CA VAL A 171 1.11 -4.87 -24.17
C VAL A 171 2.20 -5.26 -25.16
N SER A 172 3.41 -5.58 -24.66
CA SER A 172 4.45 -6.15 -25.47
C SER A 172 4.06 -7.59 -25.81
N ILE A 173 3.44 -7.75 -26.94
CA ILE A 173 3.11 -9.07 -27.48
C ILE A 173 4.38 -9.55 -28.21
N SER A 174 4.92 -10.70 -27.80
CA SER A 174 6.06 -11.28 -28.49
C SER A 174 5.71 -11.54 -29.96
N THR A 175 6.63 -11.23 -30.86
CA THR A 175 6.47 -11.38 -32.32
C THR A 175 6.06 -12.79 -32.71
N ASP A 176 6.50 -13.82 -31.99
CA ASP A 176 6.14 -15.23 -32.24
C ASP A 176 4.64 -15.50 -31.99
N LYS A 177 4.03 -14.81 -31.01
CA LYS A 177 2.58 -14.90 -30.77
C LYS A 177 1.78 -14.17 -31.85
N LEU A 178 2.28 -13.03 -32.34
CA LEU A 178 1.65 -12.27 -33.41
C LEU A 178 1.70 -13.04 -34.75
N GLN A 179 2.82 -13.68 -35.08
CA GLN A 179 2.99 -14.47 -36.30
C GLN A 179 2.03 -15.66 -36.38
N LYS A 180 1.51 -16.15 -35.27
CA LYS A 180 0.50 -17.22 -35.24
C LYS A 180 -0.86 -16.78 -35.78
N TYR A 181 -1.20 -15.50 -35.63
CA TYR A 181 -2.51 -14.96 -35.98
C TYR A 181 -2.51 -14.04 -37.21
N PHE A 182 -1.32 -13.53 -37.59
CA PHE A 182 -1.17 -12.61 -38.73
C PHE A 182 -0.21 -13.18 -39.78
N PRO A 183 -0.48 -13.01 -41.08
CA PRO A 183 0.41 -13.44 -42.14
C PRO A 183 1.80 -12.79 -42.02
N LYS A 184 2.85 -13.49 -42.44
CA LYS A 184 4.25 -13.01 -42.38
C LYS A 184 4.53 -11.71 -43.15
N SER A 185 3.60 -11.26 -43.97
CA SER A 185 3.70 -10.03 -44.77
C SER A 185 3.29 -8.76 -44.02
N TYR A 186 2.75 -8.87 -42.78
CA TYR A 186 2.35 -7.71 -42.00
C TYR A 186 3.56 -7.13 -41.27
N THR A 187 3.81 -5.83 -41.47
CA THR A 187 4.85 -5.10 -40.74
C THR A 187 4.32 -4.56 -39.42
N PRO A 188 5.17 -4.36 -38.37
CA PRO A 188 4.74 -3.86 -37.05
C PRO A 188 4.04 -2.48 -37.05
N LYS A 189 4.08 -1.75 -38.18
CA LYS A 189 3.36 -0.48 -38.35
C LYS A 189 1.94 -0.66 -38.88
N GLN A 190 1.53 -1.87 -39.23
CA GLN A 190 0.21 -2.18 -39.80
C GLN A 190 -0.69 -2.95 -38.83
N ILE A 191 -0.17 -3.24 -37.62
CA ILE A 191 -0.85 -3.86 -36.51
C ILE A 191 -1.08 -2.82 -35.43
#